data_4e56d3f6bf8805d015e1004fd5db3b19
#
_entry.id   4e56d3f6bf8805d015e1004fd5db3b19
#
_cell.length_a   1.000
_cell.length_b   1.000
_cell.length_c   1.000
_cell.angle_alpha   90.00
_cell.angle_beta   90.00
_cell.angle_gamma   90.00
#
_symmetry.space_group_name_H-M   'P 1'
#
loop_
_entity.id
_entity.type
_entity.pdbx_description
1 polymer ?
#
loop_
_entity_poly.entity_id
_entity_poly.type
_entity_poly.pdbx_seq_one_letter_code
_entity_poly.pdbx_strand_id
1 'polypeptide(L)'
;MPALPEEPRTWGRLSPDLQASWRRSAGYLANPAAATAPIDLGDQDLAAYLEEHPLRLVLPVFRRLLIEPAADAGLITAIGDAQGRLLWVDGARPTLRRAEGSAFQPGAKWSEDAIGTSAPGLALATRRGAQVHQEEHFASSAHHFSCSAAPIHDPHTGNLLGMVDLTGGPEAVATHSLPLICAAISAAEAELKVLPARSSNPQLTALGTAAPQLISAGRRVRLTLRQAELLMLLTWEAYTGGPETGLSAGELAAQLYGETGHEVALRAEILRLRRVLDSAPVEGLQVLSRPYRLSAAPEVDVLRCARALTAGDRSSALDLYGGPVLPLSEAPGVLHIRHRLSVLLRESVLSDGSGQELWRYLQLPETAGDEDAVYTALRTLPADSPQRAALVARMQR
;
A
#
# COMPACT_ATOMS: atom_id res chain seq x y z
N MET A 1 -3.78 21.95 34.75
CA MET A 1 -4.03 20.64 34.17
C MET A 1 -5.52 20.34 34.34
N PRO A 2 -6.29 19.97 33.34
CA PRO A 2 -7.63 19.48 33.55
C PRO A 2 -7.57 18.28 34.51
N ALA A 3 -8.53 18.17 35.42
CA ALA A 3 -8.66 17.03 36.31
C ALA A 3 -8.86 15.77 35.42
N LEU A 4 -8.10 14.72 35.71
CA LEU A 4 -8.35 13.41 35.08
C LEU A 4 -9.80 13.00 35.38
N PRO A 5 -10.53 12.42 34.41
CA PRO A 5 -11.86 11.88 34.67
C PRO A 5 -11.80 10.88 35.82
N GLU A 6 -12.86 10.84 36.64
CA GLU A 6 -12.95 9.88 37.74
C GLU A 6 -12.76 8.46 37.22
N GLU A 7 -11.90 7.70 37.91
CA GLU A 7 -11.65 6.29 37.60
C GLU A 7 -12.99 5.54 37.64
N PRO A 8 -13.30 4.65 36.68
CA PRO A 8 -14.53 3.88 36.69
C PRO A 8 -14.60 3.02 37.97
N ARG A 9 -15.79 2.80 38.51
CA ARG A 9 -16.01 1.95 39.70
C ARG A 9 -15.38 0.57 39.57
N THR A 10 -15.13 0.10 38.35
CA THR A 10 -14.51 -1.18 38.01
C THR A 10 -12.99 -1.13 37.92
N TRP A 11 -12.33 0.02 38.17
CA TRP A 11 -10.90 0.24 37.94
C TRP A 11 -9.98 -0.89 38.43
N GLY A 12 -10.19 -1.32 39.68
CA GLY A 12 -9.39 -2.39 40.29
C GLY A 12 -9.62 -3.78 39.66
N ARG A 13 -10.60 -3.94 38.78
CA ARG A 13 -10.92 -5.17 38.06
C ARG A 13 -10.48 -5.15 36.60
N LEU A 14 -10.10 -3.96 36.08
CA LEU A 14 -9.63 -3.83 34.73
C LEU A 14 -8.29 -4.52 34.50
N SER A 15 -8.12 -5.15 33.36
CA SER A 15 -6.83 -5.70 32.95
C SER A 15 -5.78 -4.58 32.80
N PRO A 16 -4.47 -4.88 32.90
CA PRO A 16 -3.42 -3.89 32.71
C PRO A 16 -3.52 -3.15 31.39
N ASP A 17 -3.91 -3.84 30.32
CA ASP A 17 -4.07 -3.25 28.99
C ASP A 17 -5.25 -2.24 28.96
N LEU A 18 -6.37 -2.57 29.59
CA LEU A 18 -7.52 -1.67 29.73
C LEU A 18 -7.18 -0.45 30.58
N GLN A 19 -6.48 -0.62 31.69
CA GLN A 19 -6.03 0.50 32.52
C GLN A 19 -5.09 1.44 31.75
N ALA A 20 -4.16 0.87 30.96
CA ALA A 20 -3.27 1.65 30.12
C ALA A 20 -4.05 2.42 29.02
N SER A 21 -5.03 1.77 28.39
CA SER A 21 -5.93 2.37 27.42
C SER A 21 -6.73 3.53 28.02
N TRP A 22 -7.33 3.35 29.18
CA TRP A 22 -8.05 4.41 29.88
C TRP A 22 -7.18 5.63 30.20
N ARG A 23 -5.92 5.42 30.62
CA ARG A 23 -4.98 6.52 30.87
C ARG A 23 -4.65 7.29 29.58
N ARG A 24 -4.45 6.58 28.46
CA ARG A 24 -4.25 7.23 27.16
C ARG A 24 -5.49 8.02 26.74
N SER A 25 -6.67 7.40 26.86
CA SER A 25 -7.95 8.02 26.54
C SER A 25 -8.22 9.29 27.33
N ALA A 26 -7.94 9.27 28.63
CA ALA A 26 -8.05 10.43 29.51
C ALA A 26 -7.06 11.57 29.14
N GLY A 27 -5.97 11.24 28.46
CA GLY A 27 -5.03 12.22 27.90
C GLY A 27 -5.56 12.91 26.63
N TYR A 28 -6.45 12.27 25.89
CA TYR A 28 -7.06 12.82 24.67
C TYR A 28 -8.42 13.48 24.92
N LEU A 29 -9.23 12.90 25.80
CA LEU A 29 -10.65 13.22 25.98
C LEU A 29 -10.92 13.61 27.43
N ALA A 30 -11.42 14.83 27.62
CA ALA A 30 -11.63 15.38 28.96
C ALA A 30 -12.86 14.82 29.69
N ASN A 31 -13.88 14.31 28.97
CA ASN A 31 -15.15 13.90 29.56
C ASN A 31 -15.72 12.65 28.86
N PRO A 32 -15.78 11.50 29.56
CA PRO A 32 -16.39 10.28 29.04
C PRO A 32 -17.85 10.42 28.59
N ALA A 33 -18.64 11.24 29.29
CA ALA A 33 -20.05 11.46 28.97
C ALA A 33 -20.27 12.27 27.70
N ALA A 34 -19.30 13.07 27.30
CA ALA A 34 -19.34 13.88 26.10
C ALA A 34 -18.58 13.26 24.91
N ALA A 35 -17.90 12.12 25.12
CA ALA A 35 -17.14 11.44 24.08
C ALA A 35 -18.09 10.84 23.04
N THR A 36 -17.94 11.28 21.78
CA THR A 36 -18.71 10.82 20.64
C THR A 36 -17.78 10.59 19.47
N ALA A 37 -17.94 9.48 18.76
CA ALA A 37 -17.11 9.17 17.61
C ALA A 37 -17.36 10.19 16.48
N PRO A 38 -16.35 10.93 16.02
CA PRO A 38 -16.51 11.87 14.92
C PRO A 38 -16.71 11.12 13.60
N ILE A 39 -17.48 11.68 12.69
CA ILE A 39 -17.54 11.23 11.31
C ILE A 39 -16.33 11.81 10.57
N ASP A 40 -15.36 10.96 10.27
CA ASP A 40 -14.09 11.33 9.63
C ASP A 40 -14.16 11.26 8.10
N LEU A 41 -15.05 10.40 7.57
CA LEU A 41 -15.33 10.28 6.14
C LEU A 41 -16.82 10.42 5.89
N GLY A 42 -17.23 11.42 5.10
CA GLY A 42 -18.59 11.53 4.60
C GLY A 42 -18.88 10.47 3.52
N ASP A 43 -20.18 10.27 3.18
CA ASP A 43 -20.60 9.18 2.29
C ASP A 43 -19.87 9.10 0.94
N GLN A 44 -19.60 10.24 0.30
CA GLN A 44 -18.92 10.28 -0.99
C GLN A 44 -17.42 9.94 -0.86
N ASP A 45 -16.77 10.48 0.17
CA ASP A 45 -15.35 10.23 0.43
C ASP A 45 -15.15 8.78 0.88
N LEU A 46 -16.07 8.25 1.70
CA LEU A 46 -16.07 6.87 2.14
C LEU A 46 -16.21 5.91 0.95
N ALA A 47 -17.16 6.17 0.03
CA ALA A 47 -17.35 5.32 -1.14
C ALA A 47 -16.09 5.25 -2.00
N ALA A 48 -15.43 6.40 -2.26
CA ALA A 48 -14.17 6.45 -3.00
C ALA A 48 -13.04 5.71 -2.25
N TYR A 49 -12.96 5.88 -0.93
CA TYR A 49 -11.98 5.23 -0.08
C TYR A 49 -12.14 3.71 -0.07
N LEU A 50 -13.37 3.21 0.01
CA LEU A 50 -13.69 1.78 0.00
C LEU A 50 -13.28 1.09 -1.30
N GLU A 51 -13.45 1.75 -2.45
CA GLU A 51 -13.05 1.20 -3.76
C GLU A 51 -11.55 0.87 -3.82
N GLU A 52 -10.73 1.64 -3.10
CA GLU A 52 -9.28 1.52 -3.12
C GLU A 52 -8.72 0.71 -1.93
N HIS A 53 -9.54 0.45 -0.88
CA HIS A 53 -9.04 -0.17 0.35
C HIS A 53 -8.81 -1.69 0.17
N PRO A 54 -7.65 -2.24 0.61
CA PRO A 54 -7.32 -3.67 0.44
C PRO A 54 -8.35 -4.62 1.03
N LEU A 55 -8.95 -4.27 2.17
CA LEU A 55 -9.94 -5.09 2.85
C LEU A 55 -11.23 -5.33 2.03
N ARG A 56 -11.50 -4.52 1.00
CA ARG A 56 -12.61 -4.75 0.06
C ARG A 56 -12.48 -6.10 -0.65
N LEU A 57 -11.26 -6.51 -0.97
CA LEU A 57 -11.00 -7.76 -1.69
C LEU A 57 -11.39 -8.99 -0.86
N VAL A 58 -11.27 -8.89 0.46
CA VAL A 58 -11.56 -9.99 1.40
C VAL A 58 -12.86 -9.78 2.20
N LEU A 59 -13.62 -8.74 1.89
CA LEU A 59 -14.95 -8.54 2.47
C LEU A 59 -15.89 -9.75 2.29
N PRO A 60 -15.89 -10.48 1.14
CA PRO A 60 -16.69 -11.71 1.00
C PRO A 60 -16.32 -12.81 1.99
N VAL A 61 -15.05 -12.91 2.39
CA VAL A 61 -14.59 -13.85 3.43
C VAL A 61 -15.20 -13.48 4.78
N PHE A 62 -15.06 -12.22 5.19
CA PHE A 62 -15.66 -11.73 6.43
C PHE A 62 -17.18 -11.84 6.43
N ARG A 63 -17.84 -11.58 5.30
CA ARG A 63 -19.29 -11.71 5.18
C ARG A 63 -19.75 -13.13 5.51
N ARG A 64 -19.14 -14.11 4.87
CA ARG A 64 -19.49 -15.53 5.03
C ARG A 64 -19.13 -16.09 6.40
N LEU A 65 -17.92 -15.76 6.91
CA LEU A 65 -17.38 -16.39 8.11
C LEU A 65 -17.77 -15.68 9.41
N LEU A 66 -18.12 -14.39 9.36
CA LEU A 66 -18.34 -13.58 10.54
C LEU A 66 -19.61 -12.74 10.48
N ILE A 67 -19.86 -11.94 9.42
CA ILE A 67 -20.96 -10.97 9.39
C ILE A 67 -22.31 -11.70 9.43
N GLU A 68 -22.53 -12.65 8.53
CA GLU A 68 -23.81 -13.39 8.46
C GLU A 68 -24.05 -14.22 9.74
N PRO A 69 -23.10 -15.04 10.25
CA PRO A 69 -23.30 -15.76 11.50
C PRO A 69 -23.50 -14.85 12.72
N ALA A 70 -22.82 -13.71 12.79
CA ALA A 70 -22.98 -12.75 13.87
C ALA A 70 -24.36 -12.09 13.84
N ALA A 71 -24.87 -11.76 12.65
CA ALA A 71 -26.23 -11.21 12.49
C ALA A 71 -27.30 -12.16 13.00
N ASP A 72 -27.17 -13.47 12.71
CA ASP A 72 -28.07 -14.51 13.20
C ASP A 72 -28.02 -14.65 14.74
N ALA A 73 -26.84 -14.39 15.34
CA ALA A 73 -26.62 -14.37 16.78
C ALA A 73 -27.06 -13.05 17.47
N GLY A 74 -27.64 -12.09 16.73
CA GLY A 74 -28.07 -10.80 17.26
C GLY A 74 -26.95 -9.77 17.43
N LEU A 75 -25.78 -10.04 16.88
CA LEU A 75 -24.59 -9.18 16.93
C LEU A 75 -24.45 -8.31 15.66
N ILE A 76 -23.62 -7.30 15.76
CA ILE A 76 -23.13 -6.53 14.62
C ILE A 76 -21.61 -6.70 14.47
N THR A 77 -21.16 -6.66 13.24
CA THR A 77 -19.74 -6.71 12.87
C THR A 77 -19.35 -5.36 12.29
N ALA A 78 -18.27 -4.81 12.78
CA ALA A 78 -17.61 -3.66 12.13
C ALA A 78 -16.24 -4.06 11.61
N ILE A 79 -15.88 -3.54 10.44
CA ILE A 79 -14.55 -3.64 9.87
C ILE A 79 -14.05 -2.22 9.69
N GLY A 80 -12.91 -1.91 10.29
CA GLY A 80 -12.29 -0.58 10.23
C GLY A 80 -10.89 -0.63 9.64
N ASP A 81 -10.38 0.55 9.25
CA ASP A 81 -9.02 0.72 8.79
C ASP A 81 -7.99 0.85 9.94
N ALA A 82 -6.72 1.00 9.60
CA ALA A 82 -5.63 1.16 10.56
C ALA A 82 -5.71 2.47 11.38
N GLN A 83 -6.49 3.47 10.94
CA GLN A 83 -6.75 4.72 11.63
C GLN A 83 -7.98 4.64 12.54
N GLY A 84 -8.70 3.52 12.52
CA GLY A 84 -9.90 3.29 13.33
C GLY A 84 -11.18 3.83 12.70
N ARG A 85 -11.20 4.19 11.40
CA ARG A 85 -12.42 4.55 10.69
C ARG A 85 -13.19 3.29 10.36
N LEU A 86 -14.45 3.25 10.71
CA LEU A 86 -15.32 2.14 10.35
C LEU A 86 -15.63 2.18 8.86
N LEU A 87 -15.29 1.13 8.15
CA LEU A 87 -15.47 1.01 6.70
C LEU A 87 -16.80 0.31 6.38
N TRP A 88 -17.08 -0.77 7.10
CA TRP A 88 -18.33 -1.53 7.01
C TRP A 88 -18.86 -1.79 8.40
N VAL A 89 -20.16 -1.62 8.56
CA VAL A 89 -20.90 -1.99 9.77
C VAL A 89 -22.18 -2.71 9.29
N ASP A 90 -22.34 -3.97 9.68
CA ASP A 90 -23.45 -4.81 9.23
C ASP A 90 -23.83 -5.83 10.32
N GLY A 91 -25.04 -6.38 10.28
CA GLY A 91 -25.49 -7.40 11.22
C GLY A 91 -26.94 -7.26 11.64
N ALA A 92 -27.25 -7.64 12.88
CA ALA A 92 -28.59 -7.69 13.41
C ALA A 92 -29.26 -6.29 13.50
N ARG A 93 -30.35 -6.09 12.78
CA ARG A 93 -31.06 -4.80 12.70
C ARG A 93 -31.43 -4.18 14.05
N PRO A 94 -31.89 -4.92 15.09
CA PRO A 94 -32.17 -4.34 16.40
C PRO A 94 -30.90 -3.77 17.07
N THR A 95 -29.78 -4.44 16.90
CA THR A 95 -28.49 -4.02 17.47
C THR A 95 -27.91 -2.84 16.71
N LEU A 96 -28.01 -2.81 15.36
CA LEU A 96 -27.64 -1.66 14.53
C LEU A 96 -28.37 -0.40 14.97
N ARG A 97 -29.71 -0.43 15.13
CA ARG A 97 -30.49 0.74 15.59
C ARG A 97 -30.03 1.27 16.95
N ARG A 98 -29.64 0.38 17.87
CA ARG A 98 -29.10 0.81 19.18
C ARG A 98 -27.71 1.44 19.04
N ALA A 99 -26.89 0.94 18.12
CA ALA A 99 -25.54 1.42 17.89
C ALA A 99 -25.50 2.79 17.18
N GLU A 100 -26.54 3.17 16.42
CA GLU A 100 -26.67 4.51 15.81
C GLU A 100 -26.54 5.64 16.84
N GLY A 101 -27.08 5.45 18.06
CA GLY A 101 -26.99 6.41 19.15
C GLY A 101 -25.56 6.64 19.67
N SER A 102 -24.61 5.75 19.37
CA SER A 102 -23.20 5.84 19.72
C SER A 102 -22.32 6.25 18.52
N ALA A 103 -22.93 6.67 17.41
CA ALA A 103 -22.24 6.93 16.14
C ALA A 103 -21.39 5.72 15.66
N PHE A 104 -21.85 4.49 15.93
CA PHE A 104 -21.20 3.26 15.44
C PHE A 104 -21.70 2.95 14.03
N GLN A 105 -21.16 3.68 13.06
CA GLN A 105 -21.60 3.65 11.66
C GLN A 105 -20.42 3.84 10.71
N PRO A 106 -20.55 3.48 9.43
CA PRO A 106 -19.51 3.71 8.43
C PRO A 106 -19.07 5.18 8.39
N GLY A 107 -17.77 5.41 8.23
CA GLY A 107 -17.15 6.74 8.24
C GLY A 107 -16.80 7.30 9.62
N ALA A 108 -17.33 6.73 10.71
CA ALA A 108 -17.01 7.15 12.07
C ALA A 108 -15.65 6.63 12.53
N LYS A 109 -14.94 7.41 13.35
CA LYS A 109 -13.62 7.07 13.88
C LYS A 109 -13.71 6.52 15.30
N TRP A 110 -13.26 5.27 15.48
CA TRP A 110 -13.31 4.51 16.74
C TRP A 110 -11.91 4.17 17.28
N SER A 111 -10.95 5.05 17.10
CA SER A 111 -9.63 4.96 17.73
C SER A 111 -9.63 5.55 19.14
N GLU A 112 -8.62 5.24 19.95
CA GLU A 112 -8.53 5.73 21.35
C GLU A 112 -8.46 7.28 21.45
N ASP A 113 -7.89 7.96 20.47
CA ASP A 113 -7.84 9.42 20.42
C ASP A 113 -9.20 10.07 20.09
N ALA A 114 -10.10 9.31 19.47
CA ALA A 114 -11.40 9.82 19.00
C ALA A 114 -12.56 9.53 19.95
N ILE A 115 -12.66 8.29 20.47
CA ILE A 115 -13.76 7.85 21.33
C ILE A 115 -13.30 7.31 22.70
N GLY A 116 -12.01 7.18 22.90
CA GLY A 116 -11.44 6.57 24.08
C GLY A 116 -11.38 5.04 24.01
N THR A 117 -11.20 4.42 25.19
CA THR A 117 -11.11 2.97 25.32
C THR A 117 -12.33 2.27 24.75
N SER A 118 -12.10 1.46 23.74
CA SER A 118 -13.06 0.61 23.05
C SER A 118 -12.32 -0.64 22.54
N ALA A 119 -13.01 -1.72 22.19
CA ALA A 119 -12.35 -2.90 21.65
C ALA A 119 -11.63 -2.60 20.32
N PRO A 120 -12.24 -1.87 19.35
CA PRO A 120 -11.55 -1.40 18.16
C PRO A 120 -10.27 -0.60 18.47
N GLY A 121 -10.37 0.46 19.28
CA GLY A 121 -9.25 1.32 19.63
C GLY A 121 -8.13 0.57 20.34
N LEU A 122 -8.48 -0.29 21.30
CA LEU A 122 -7.52 -1.11 22.04
C LEU A 122 -6.81 -2.14 21.14
N ALA A 123 -7.55 -2.81 20.25
CA ALA A 123 -6.97 -3.77 19.31
C ALA A 123 -5.96 -3.11 18.36
N LEU A 124 -6.27 -1.92 17.85
CA LEU A 124 -5.37 -1.14 17.00
C LEU A 124 -4.12 -0.68 17.79
N ALA A 125 -4.30 -0.13 18.99
CA ALA A 125 -3.21 0.40 19.81
C ALA A 125 -2.24 -0.69 20.28
N THR A 126 -2.76 -1.87 20.64
CA THR A 126 -1.95 -2.99 21.17
C THR A 126 -1.50 -3.96 20.09
N ARG A 127 -2.08 -3.89 18.89
CA ARG A 127 -1.93 -4.87 17.81
C ARG A 127 -2.24 -6.31 18.26
N ARG A 128 -3.17 -6.47 19.16
CA ARG A 128 -3.61 -7.76 19.72
C ARG A 128 -5.13 -7.78 19.83
N GLY A 129 -5.69 -8.99 19.93
CA GLY A 129 -7.10 -9.14 20.21
C GLY A 129 -7.47 -8.53 21.57
N ALA A 130 -8.61 -7.87 21.62
CA ALA A 130 -9.12 -7.16 22.79
C ALA A 130 -10.61 -7.44 23.01
N GLN A 131 -11.02 -7.50 24.28
CA GLN A 131 -12.42 -7.53 24.70
C GLN A 131 -12.67 -6.39 25.68
N VAL A 132 -13.81 -5.72 25.53
CA VAL A 132 -14.23 -4.60 26.38
C VAL A 132 -15.69 -4.81 26.73
N HIS A 133 -15.98 -4.87 28.04
CA HIS A 133 -17.32 -5.13 28.57
C HIS A 133 -17.97 -3.83 29.02
N GLN A 134 -19.13 -3.50 28.49
CA GLN A 134 -20.03 -2.45 28.98
C GLN A 134 -19.29 -1.21 29.56
N GLU A 135 -19.30 -1.02 30.87
CA GLU A 135 -18.70 0.13 31.58
C GLU A 135 -17.16 0.19 31.48
N GLU A 136 -16.51 -0.81 30.91
CA GLU A 136 -15.09 -0.75 30.59
C GLU A 136 -14.78 0.18 29.39
N HIS A 137 -15.79 0.49 28.56
CA HIS A 137 -15.67 1.51 27.54
C HIS A 137 -15.48 2.90 28.16
N PHE A 138 -14.65 3.71 27.54
CA PHE A 138 -14.44 5.10 28.00
C PHE A 138 -15.68 5.96 27.75
N ALA A 139 -16.25 5.91 26.55
CA ALA A 139 -17.44 6.69 26.22
C ALA A 139 -18.70 6.06 26.82
N SER A 140 -19.44 6.88 27.59
CA SER A 140 -20.68 6.42 28.25
C SER A 140 -21.76 5.95 27.25
N SER A 141 -21.77 6.46 26.02
CA SER A 141 -22.65 6.05 24.96
C SER A 141 -22.44 4.59 24.53
N ALA A 142 -21.28 4.00 24.80
CA ALA A 142 -20.94 2.61 24.48
C ALA A 142 -21.18 1.63 25.63
N HIS A 143 -21.56 2.09 26.85
CA HIS A 143 -21.76 1.23 28.04
C HIS A 143 -22.87 0.17 27.87
N HIS A 144 -23.72 0.29 26.86
CA HIS A 144 -24.76 -0.72 26.57
C HIS A 144 -24.23 -1.92 25.77
N PHE A 145 -22.98 -1.85 25.32
CA PHE A 145 -22.38 -2.84 24.44
C PHE A 145 -21.19 -3.53 25.11
N SER A 146 -20.99 -4.77 24.74
CA SER A 146 -19.74 -5.50 24.91
C SER A 146 -19.16 -5.78 23.54
N CYS A 147 -17.85 -5.68 23.41
CA CYS A 147 -17.17 -5.73 22.11
C CYS A 147 -15.95 -6.64 22.16
N SER A 148 -15.71 -7.37 21.08
CA SER A 148 -14.48 -8.13 20.84
C SER A 148 -13.88 -7.68 19.52
N ALA A 149 -12.62 -7.26 19.52
CA ALA A 149 -11.94 -6.82 18.29
C ALA A 149 -10.56 -7.45 18.15
N ALA A 150 -10.12 -7.62 16.90
CA ALA A 150 -8.75 -8.04 16.61
C ALA A 150 -8.21 -7.33 15.37
N PRO A 151 -6.88 -7.10 15.31
CA PRO A 151 -6.23 -6.41 14.22
C PRO A 151 -6.09 -7.31 12.99
N ILE A 152 -6.12 -6.71 11.81
CA ILE A 152 -5.85 -7.33 10.52
C ILE A 152 -4.51 -6.81 10.01
N HIS A 153 -3.63 -7.69 9.57
CA HIS A 153 -2.33 -7.33 9.02
C HIS A 153 -2.22 -7.66 7.52
N ASP A 154 -1.41 -6.91 6.83
CA ASP A 154 -0.99 -7.25 5.48
C ASP A 154 -0.02 -8.45 5.54
N PRO A 155 -0.37 -9.60 4.94
CA PRO A 155 0.46 -10.79 5.00
C PRO A 155 1.80 -10.66 4.26
N HIS A 156 1.98 -9.64 3.41
CA HIS A 156 3.21 -9.39 2.67
C HIS A 156 4.18 -8.47 3.42
N THR A 157 3.63 -7.49 4.16
CA THR A 157 4.44 -6.43 4.80
C THR A 157 4.42 -6.49 6.31
N GLY A 158 3.44 -7.18 6.92
CA GLY A 158 3.17 -7.17 8.37
C GLY A 158 2.55 -5.86 8.86
N ASN A 159 2.25 -4.92 7.97
CA ASN A 159 1.63 -3.65 8.35
C ASN A 159 0.18 -3.85 8.78
N LEU A 160 -0.27 -3.01 9.71
CA LEU A 160 -1.66 -3.00 10.15
C LEU A 160 -2.54 -2.48 9.01
N LEU A 161 -3.51 -3.29 8.55
CA LEU A 161 -4.51 -2.89 7.55
C LEU A 161 -5.78 -2.34 8.20
N GLY A 162 -6.08 -2.81 9.41
CA GLY A 162 -7.31 -2.43 10.10
C GLY A 162 -7.65 -3.36 11.25
N MET A 163 -8.94 -3.45 11.54
CA MET A 163 -9.46 -4.34 12.58
C MET A 163 -10.84 -4.87 12.21
N VAL A 164 -11.21 -5.98 12.86
CA VAL A 164 -12.59 -6.49 12.89
C VAL A 164 -13.09 -6.42 14.33
N ASP A 165 -14.33 -6.01 14.49
CA ASP A 165 -15.03 -5.93 15.77
C ASP A 165 -16.38 -6.65 15.72
N LEU A 166 -16.71 -7.37 16.78
CA LEU A 166 -18.04 -7.89 17.11
C LEU A 166 -18.63 -7.10 18.27
N THR A 167 -19.77 -6.49 18.05
CA THR A 167 -20.45 -5.65 19.06
C THR A 167 -21.87 -6.18 19.34
N GLY A 168 -22.25 -6.20 20.61
CA GLY A 168 -23.59 -6.61 21.02
C GLY A 168 -23.77 -6.69 22.51
N GLY A 169 -24.51 -7.71 22.98
CA GLY A 169 -24.67 -8.07 24.38
C GLY A 169 -23.47 -8.89 24.90
N PRO A 170 -23.68 -9.66 26.00
CA PRO A 170 -22.63 -10.52 26.57
C PRO A 170 -22.08 -11.56 25.59
N GLU A 171 -22.85 -11.93 24.58
CA GLU A 171 -22.47 -12.89 23.53
C GLU A 171 -21.28 -12.38 22.70
N ALA A 172 -21.15 -11.06 22.54
CA ALA A 172 -20.03 -10.47 21.82
C ALA A 172 -18.66 -10.73 22.49
N VAL A 173 -18.63 -10.98 23.78
CA VAL A 173 -17.43 -11.27 24.58
C VAL A 173 -17.40 -12.70 25.13
N ALA A 174 -18.21 -13.59 24.54
CA ALA A 174 -18.16 -15.02 24.88
C ALA A 174 -16.78 -15.61 24.56
N THR A 175 -16.42 -16.67 25.25
CA THR A 175 -15.09 -17.31 25.16
C THR A 175 -14.67 -17.66 23.72
N HIS A 176 -15.65 -17.93 22.85
CA HIS A 176 -15.41 -18.27 21.44
C HIS A 176 -15.37 -17.06 20.48
N SER A 177 -15.80 -15.87 20.92
CA SER A 177 -15.93 -14.69 20.03
C SER A 177 -14.57 -14.24 19.48
N LEU A 178 -13.57 -14.08 20.35
CA LEU A 178 -12.24 -13.68 19.91
C LEU A 178 -11.55 -14.74 19.03
N PRO A 179 -11.55 -16.05 19.38
CA PRO A 179 -11.10 -17.11 18.48
C PRO A 179 -11.79 -17.11 17.11
N LEU A 180 -13.11 -16.86 17.05
CA LEU A 180 -13.84 -16.78 15.79
C LEU A 180 -13.38 -15.61 14.91
N ILE A 181 -13.23 -14.43 15.51
CA ILE A 181 -12.69 -13.25 14.83
C ILE A 181 -11.28 -13.56 14.28
N CYS A 182 -10.39 -14.13 15.10
CA CYS A 182 -9.03 -14.48 14.68
C CYS A 182 -9.02 -15.50 13.53
N ALA A 183 -9.92 -16.49 13.55
CA ALA A 183 -10.05 -17.46 12.47
C ALA A 183 -10.53 -16.81 11.16
N ALA A 184 -11.51 -15.90 11.22
CA ALA A 184 -11.98 -15.15 10.06
C ALA A 184 -10.89 -14.22 9.49
N ILE A 185 -10.12 -13.56 10.36
CA ILE A 185 -8.96 -12.74 9.97
C ILE A 185 -7.90 -13.61 9.30
N SER A 186 -7.53 -14.75 9.89
CA SER A 186 -6.53 -15.65 9.29
C SER A 186 -6.95 -16.14 7.90
N ALA A 187 -8.24 -16.42 7.69
CA ALA A 187 -8.77 -16.79 6.38
C ALA A 187 -8.68 -15.62 5.37
N ALA A 188 -9.00 -14.40 5.80
CA ALA A 188 -8.90 -13.20 4.98
C ALA A 188 -7.45 -12.85 4.63
N GLU A 189 -6.53 -12.93 5.59
CA GLU A 189 -5.10 -12.72 5.38
C GLU A 189 -4.49 -13.79 4.45
N ALA A 190 -4.93 -15.05 4.55
CA ALA A 190 -4.52 -16.11 3.64
C ALA A 190 -4.98 -15.83 2.19
N GLU A 191 -6.17 -15.28 2.00
CA GLU A 191 -6.66 -14.88 0.67
C GLU A 191 -5.90 -13.64 0.15
N LEU A 192 -5.64 -12.64 1.00
CA LEU A 192 -4.78 -11.50 0.65
C LEU A 192 -3.38 -11.94 0.23
N LYS A 193 -2.84 -13.00 0.84
CA LYS A 193 -1.50 -13.52 0.52
C LYS A 193 -1.40 -14.09 -0.90
N VAL A 194 -2.48 -14.63 -1.44
CA VAL A 194 -2.53 -15.16 -2.81
C VAL A 194 -2.68 -14.05 -3.85
N LEU A 195 -3.23 -12.90 -3.43
CA LEU A 195 -3.34 -11.73 -4.30
C LEU A 195 -1.96 -11.08 -4.47
N PRO A 196 -1.66 -10.52 -5.65
CA PRO A 196 -0.40 -9.80 -5.84
C PRO A 196 -0.29 -8.69 -4.78
N ALA A 197 0.87 -8.64 -4.11
CA ALA A 197 1.13 -7.65 -3.07
C ALA A 197 0.83 -6.24 -3.60
N ARG A 198 -0.12 -5.56 -2.97
CA ARG A 198 -0.25 -4.11 -3.15
C ARG A 198 0.90 -3.48 -2.37
N SER A 199 1.92 -3.04 -3.08
CA SER A 199 3.01 -2.32 -2.46
C SER A 199 2.46 -1.11 -1.72
N SER A 200 2.71 -1.02 -0.41
CA SER A 200 2.46 0.18 0.37
C SER A 200 3.41 1.32 -0.04
N ASN A 201 4.51 0.95 -0.70
CA ASN A 201 5.45 1.92 -1.24
C ASN A 201 4.89 2.54 -2.53
N PRO A 202 5.05 3.84 -2.72
CA PRO A 202 4.71 4.50 -3.97
C PRO A 202 5.39 3.79 -5.15
N GLN A 203 4.63 3.56 -6.24
CA GLN A 203 5.13 2.89 -7.43
C GLN A 203 5.27 3.91 -8.56
N LEU A 204 6.46 4.03 -9.12
CA LEU A 204 6.72 4.84 -10.31
C LEU A 204 6.67 3.95 -11.55
N THR A 205 5.82 4.29 -12.51
CA THR A 205 5.82 3.67 -13.84
C THR A 205 6.68 4.49 -14.80
N ALA A 206 7.72 3.88 -15.34
CA ALA A 206 8.71 4.52 -16.19
C ALA A 206 9.08 3.71 -17.45
N LEU A 207 8.74 2.41 -17.50
CA LEU A 207 9.01 1.54 -18.64
C LEU A 207 7.96 1.69 -19.73
N GLY A 208 8.40 1.98 -20.97
CA GLY A 208 7.57 2.00 -22.17
C GLY A 208 6.44 3.03 -22.18
N THR A 209 6.42 3.98 -21.23
CA THR A 209 5.33 4.95 -21.10
C THR A 209 5.72 6.38 -21.43
N ALA A 210 4.90 7.03 -22.26
CA ALA A 210 4.99 8.48 -22.50
C ALA A 210 4.32 9.32 -21.40
N ALA A 211 3.51 8.69 -20.54
CA ALA A 211 2.77 9.34 -19.46
C ALA A 211 3.11 8.69 -18.11
N PRO A 212 4.28 8.99 -17.52
CA PRO A 212 4.72 8.42 -16.27
C PRO A 212 3.76 8.77 -15.13
N GLN A 213 3.55 7.83 -14.23
CA GLN A 213 2.62 7.96 -13.10
C GLN A 213 3.29 7.49 -11.83
N LEU A 214 2.95 8.16 -10.73
CA LEU A 214 3.22 7.69 -9.39
C LEU A 214 1.91 7.11 -8.82
N ILE A 215 1.93 5.85 -8.42
CA ILE A 215 0.78 5.15 -7.85
C ILE A 215 1.05 4.95 -6.37
N SER A 216 0.17 5.46 -5.52
CA SER A 216 0.28 5.30 -4.06
C SER A 216 -1.10 5.10 -3.48
N ALA A 217 -1.27 4.11 -2.62
CA ALA A 217 -2.54 3.75 -2.00
C ALA A 217 -3.71 3.62 -3.01
N GLY A 218 -3.42 3.09 -4.22
CA GLY A 218 -4.40 2.95 -5.31
C GLY A 218 -4.66 4.22 -6.13
N ARG A 219 -4.22 5.38 -5.69
CA ARG A 219 -4.35 6.64 -6.42
C ARG A 219 -3.22 6.83 -7.42
N ARG A 220 -3.58 7.32 -8.59
CA ARG A 220 -2.65 7.60 -9.70
C ARG A 220 -2.42 9.09 -9.82
N VAL A 221 -1.17 9.50 -9.65
CA VAL A 221 -0.71 10.88 -9.84
C VAL A 221 0.05 10.96 -11.15
N ARG A 222 -0.46 11.69 -12.12
CA ARG A 222 0.28 11.95 -13.37
C ARG A 222 1.46 12.85 -13.09
N LEU A 223 2.62 12.45 -13.55
CA LEU A 223 3.84 13.23 -13.46
C LEU A 223 4.15 13.90 -14.80
N THR A 224 4.71 15.09 -14.75
CA THR A 224 5.40 15.64 -15.93
C THR A 224 6.65 14.80 -16.19
N LEU A 225 7.16 14.83 -17.43
CA LEU A 225 8.39 14.12 -17.77
C LEU A 225 9.54 14.50 -16.83
N ARG A 226 9.71 15.81 -16.56
CA ARG A 226 10.75 16.32 -15.68
C ARG A 226 10.64 15.82 -14.24
N GLN A 227 9.42 15.69 -13.72
CA GLN A 227 9.19 15.12 -12.39
C GLN A 227 9.53 13.62 -12.34
N ALA A 228 9.19 12.88 -13.39
CA ALA A 228 9.53 11.45 -13.47
C ALA A 228 11.04 11.24 -13.64
N GLU A 229 11.72 12.07 -14.41
CA GLU A 229 13.18 12.06 -14.53
C GLU A 229 13.86 12.27 -13.19
N LEU A 230 13.44 13.27 -12.41
CA LEU A 230 13.97 13.53 -11.07
C LEU A 230 13.76 12.35 -10.13
N LEU A 231 12.55 11.79 -10.06
CA LEU A 231 12.27 10.62 -9.22
C LEU A 231 13.10 9.42 -9.68
N MET A 232 13.21 9.18 -10.99
CA MET A 232 14.00 8.08 -11.54
C MET A 232 15.49 8.19 -11.18
N LEU A 233 16.08 9.37 -11.37
CA LEU A 233 17.49 9.62 -11.07
C LEU A 233 17.80 9.43 -9.58
N LEU A 234 16.99 10.02 -8.70
CA LEU A 234 17.18 9.89 -7.25
C LEU A 234 16.95 8.45 -6.76
N THR A 235 15.99 7.74 -7.34
CA THR A 235 15.75 6.33 -6.99
C THR A 235 16.87 5.44 -7.50
N TRP A 236 17.39 5.70 -8.69
CA TRP A 236 18.52 4.97 -9.24
C TRP A 236 19.80 5.17 -8.42
N GLU A 237 20.05 6.39 -7.97
CA GLU A 237 21.17 6.69 -7.07
C GLU A 237 21.08 5.90 -5.76
N ALA A 238 19.90 5.89 -5.13
CA ALA A 238 19.68 5.10 -3.93
C ALA A 238 19.80 3.58 -4.17
N TYR A 239 19.45 3.09 -5.35
CA TYR A 239 19.58 1.68 -5.72
C TYR A 239 21.04 1.26 -5.91
N THR A 240 21.88 2.12 -6.51
CA THR A 240 23.27 1.79 -6.84
C THR A 240 24.25 2.09 -5.71
N GLY A 241 23.99 3.15 -4.94
CA GLY A 241 24.89 3.64 -3.90
C GLY A 241 24.38 3.40 -2.46
N GLY A 242 23.13 2.96 -2.30
CA GLY A 242 22.48 2.75 -1.01
C GLY A 242 21.50 3.85 -0.63
N PRO A 243 20.62 3.60 0.38
CA PRO A 243 19.48 4.46 0.69
C PRO A 243 19.86 5.86 1.19
N GLU A 244 21.04 6.03 1.73
CA GLU A 244 21.55 7.32 2.24
C GLU A 244 22.34 8.11 1.18
N THR A 245 22.61 7.52 0.01
CA THR A 245 23.31 8.23 -1.08
C THR A 245 22.40 9.28 -1.69
N GLY A 246 23.00 10.33 -2.20
CA GLY A 246 22.29 11.41 -2.87
C GLY A 246 23.24 12.25 -3.72
N LEU A 247 22.66 13.07 -4.56
CA LEU A 247 23.36 13.90 -5.53
C LEU A 247 23.45 15.35 -5.04
N SER A 248 24.59 15.98 -5.26
CA SER A 248 24.70 17.43 -5.14
C SER A 248 23.85 18.15 -6.19
N ALA A 249 23.61 19.44 -6.02
CA ALA A 249 22.84 20.22 -7.00
C ALA A 249 23.51 20.21 -8.38
N GLY A 250 24.85 20.28 -8.44
CA GLY A 250 25.59 20.26 -9.68
C GLY A 250 25.52 18.90 -10.39
N GLU A 251 25.68 17.79 -9.65
CA GLU A 251 25.59 16.43 -10.20
C GLU A 251 24.18 16.13 -10.72
N LEU A 252 23.13 16.46 -9.94
CA LEU A 252 21.76 16.25 -10.40
C LEU A 252 21.39 17.13 -11.59
N ALA A 253 21.90 18.38 -11.63
CA ALA A 253 21.72 19.26 -12.78
C ALA A 253 22.43 18.70 -14.03
N ALA A 254 23.64 18.20 -13.89
CA ALA A 254 24.38 17.58 -14.99
C ALA A 254 23.68 16.32 -15.51
N GLN A 255 23.15 15.47 -14.63
CA GLN A 255 22.36 14.29 -15.04
C GLN A 255 21.02 14.65 -15.72
N LEU A 256 20.45 15.80 -15.38
CA LEU A 256 19.13 16.23 -15.89
C LEU A 256 19.23 17.07 -17.17
N TYR A 257 20.27 17.92 -17.30
CA TYR A 257 20.41 18.90 -18.39
C TYR A 257 21.66 18.68 -19.25
N GLY A 258 22.58 17.82 -18.85
CA GLY A 258 23.82 17.57 -19.57
C GLY A 258 24.97 18.48 -19.16
N GLU A 259 24.70 19.58 -18.48
CA GLU A 259 25.69 20.59 -18.09
C GLU A 259 25.49 21.01 -16.62
N THR A 260 26.56 21.51 -16.01
CA THR A 260 26.51 22.23 -14.73
C THR A 260 26.04 23.68 -14.95
N GLY A 261 25.58 24.36 -13.91
CA GLY A 261 25.11 25.77 -14.03
C GLY A 261 23.61 25.92 -14.11
N HIS A 262 22.85 24.81 -14.14
CA HIS A 262 21.39 24.80 -14.14
C HIS A 262 20.76 24.62 -12.78
N GLU A 263 21.49 24.85 -11.68
CA GLU A 263 21.04 24.59 -10.30
C GLU A 263 19.82 25.47 -9.91
N VAL A 264 19.67 26.64 -10.51
CA VAL A 264 18.50 27.51 -10.27
C VAL A 264 17.24 26.87 -10.88
N ALA A 265 17.33 26.41 -12.12
CA ALA A 265 16.24 25.71 -12.78
C ALA A 265 15.90 24.40 -12.06
N LEU A 266 16.93 23.62 -11.64
CA LEU A 266 16.76 22.41 -10.82
C LEU A 266 15.98 22.70 -9.54
N ARG A 267 16.34 23.76 -8.79
CA ARG A 267 15.62 24.10 -7.53
C ARG A 267 14.15 24.39 -7.78
N ALA A 268 13.82 25.04 -8.90
CA ALA A 268 12.42 25.29 -9.27
C ALA A 268 11.67 23.98 -9.58
N GLU A 269 12.31 23.03 -10.28
CA GLU A 269 11.70 21.73 -10.57
C GLU A 269 11.54 20.88 -9.29
N ILE A 270 12.52 20.87 -8.42
CA ILE A 270 12.42 20.20 -7.09
C ILE A 270 11.27 20.79 -6.27
N LEU A 271 11.09 22.11 -6.28
CA LEU A 271 9.97 22.73 -5.58
C LEU A 271 8.60 22.33 -6.16
N ARG A 272 8.51 22.22 -7.50
CA ARG A 272 7.30 21.73 -8.17
C ARG A 272 7.02 20.27 -7.84
N LEU A 273 8.05 19.43 -7.85
CA LEU A 273 7.93 18.02 -7.48
C LEU A 273 7.46 17.87 -6.02
N ARG A 274 8.05 18.61 -5.08
CA ARG A 274 7.60 18.60 -3.68
C ARG A 274 6.13 18.95 -3.54
N ARG A 275 5.64 20.00 -4.22
CA ARG A 275 4.22 20.36 -4.19
C ARG A 275 3.32 19.25 -4.71
N VAL A 276 3.74 18.51 -5.73
CA VAL A 276 2.99 17.36 -6.24
C VAL A 276 2.97 16.23 -5.21
N LEU A 277 4.11 15.92 -4.58
CA LEU A 277 4.18 14.89 -3.53
C LEU A 277 3.39 15.28 -2.28
N ASP A 278 3.41 16.55 -1.88
CA ASP A 278 2.66 17.07 -0.72
C ASP A 278 1.14 17.09 -0.96
N SER A 279 0.71 17.31 -2.21
CA SER A 279 -0.71 17.33 -2.59
C SER A 279 -1.29 15.94 -2.90
N ALA A 280 -0.43 14.95 -3.08
CA ALA A 280 -0.81 13.59 -3.33
C ALA A 280 -0.77 12.79 -2.01
N PRO A 281 -1.63 11.77 -1.82
CA PRO A 281 -1.56 10.89 -0.64
C PRO A 281 -0.38 9.91 -0.76
N VAL A 282 0.82 10.45 -0.95
CA VAL A 282 2.08 9.70 -1.07
C VAL A 282 2.76 9.74 0.28
N GLU A 283 2.28 8.94 1.23
CA GLU A 283 2.84 8.89 2.57
C GLU A 283 4.31 8.48 2.53
N GLY A 284 5.14 9.26 3.22
CA GLY A 284 6.55 8.95 3.46
C GLY A 284 7.52 9.26 2.30
N LEU A 285 7.06 9.68 1.12
CA LEU A 285 7.93 10.03 0.01
C LEU A 285 8.19 11.54 -0.06
N GLN A 286 9.39 11.95 0.32
CA GLN A 286 9.83 13.35 0.28
C GLN A 286 11.16 13.48 -0.45
N VAL A 287 11.40 14.61 -1.10
CA VAL A 287 12.70 14.97 -1.67
C VAL A 287 13.48 15.76 -0.63
N LEU A 288 14.50 15.16 -0.06
CA LEU A 288 15.43 15.79 0.87
C LEU A 288 16.47 16.62 0.12
N SER A 289 17.16 17.52 0.82
CA SER A 289 18.20 18.37 0.24
C SER A 289 19.51 18.24 1.02
N ARG A 290 20.63 18.38 0.33
CA ARG A 290 21.98 18.44 0.90
C ARG A 290 22.47 17.10 1.50
N PRO A 291 22.65 16.08 0.68
CA PRO A 291 22.43 16.01 -0.79
C PRO A 291 20.95 15.81 -1.16
N TYR A 292 20.61 15.95 -2.45
CA TYR A 292 19.29 15.58 -2.94
C TYR A 292 19.14 14.06 -2.93
N ARG A 293 18.16 13.58 -2.18
CA ARG A 293 17.78 12.17 -2.09
C ARG A 293 16.32 12.03 -1.72
N LEU A 294 15.79 10.84 -1.82
CA LEU A 294 14.44 10.53 -1.38
C LEU A 294 14.44 10.04 0.07
N SER A 295 13.42 10.40 0.86
CA SER A 295 13.24 9.89 2.24
C SER A 295 12.97 8.38 2.29
N ALA A 296 12.33 7.87 1.25
CA ALA A 296 12.10 6.44 1.00
C ALA A 296 12.17 6.21 -0.51
N ALA A 297 12.73 5.11 -0.97
CA ALA A 297 12.76 4.78 -2.39
C ALA A 297 11.39 4.27 -2.83
N PRO A 298 10.74 4.89 -3.84
CA PRO A 298 9.55 4.30 -4.44
C PRO A 298 9.91 2.98 -5.13
N GLU A 299 8.95 2.08 -5.27
CA GLU A 299 9.08 0.95 -6.18
C GLU A 299 9.03 1.46 -7.63
N VAL A 300 10.00 1.06 -8.45
CA VAL A 300 10.07 1.47 -9.86
C VAL A 300 10.08 0.21 -10.72
N ASP A 301 9.25 0.17 -11.76
CA ASP A 301 9.21 -0.94 -12.73
C ASP A 301 10.58 -1.23 -13.34
N VAL A 302 11.38 -0.20 -13.61
CA VAL A 302 12.80 -0.29 -14.06
C VAL A 302 13.65 -1.14 -13.10
N LEU A 303 13.54 -0.88 -11.79
CA LEU A 303 14.33 -1.60 -10.77
C LEU A 303 13.79 -3.02 -10.54
N ARG A 304 12.49 -3.22 -10.66
CA ARG A 304 11.88 -4.56 -10.62
C ARG A 304 12.38 -5.40 -11.79
N CYS A 305 12.38 -4.84 -12.99
CA CYS A 305 12.93 -5.49 -14.18
C CYS A 305 14.42 -5.82 -14.00
N ALA A 306 15.24 -4.89 -13.53
CA ALA A 306 16.66 -5.10 -13.29
C ALA A 306 16.92 -6.20 -12.25
N ARG A 307 16.14 -6.24 -11.16
CA ARG A 307 16.24 -7.30 -10.13
C ARG A 307 15.84 -8.68 -10.68
N ALA A 308 14.78 -8.77 -11.47
CA ALA A 308 14.36 -10.01 -12.12
C ALA A 308 15.47 -10.55 -13.05
N LEU A 309 16.08 -9.68 -13.85
CA LEU A 309 17.22 -10.04 -14.72
C LEU A 309 18.43 -10.56 -13.91
N THR A 310 18.79 -9.86 -12.83
CA THR A 310 19.90 -10.28 -11.95
C THR A 310 19.63 -11.58 -11.20
N ALA A 311 18.37 -11.88 -10.92
CA ALA A 311 17.93 -13.14 -10.33
C ALA A 311 17.78 -14.28 -11.37
N GLY A 312 17.99 -14.01 -12.66
CA GLY A 312 17.81 -14.99 -13.74
C GLY A 312 16.37 -15.23 -14.17
N ASP A 313 15.40 -14.49 -13.61
CA ASP A 313 13.98 -14.57 -13.97
C ASP A 313 13.67 -13.66 -15.18
N ARG A 314 14.07 -14.14 -16.35
CA ARG A 314 13.91 -13.45 -17.63
C ARG A 314 12.45 -13.31 -18.04
N SER A 315 11.65 -14.32 -17.71
CA SER A 315 10.23 -14.30 -18.05
C SER A 315 9.51 -13.15 -17.36
N SER A 316 9.68 -13.01 -16.04
CA SER A 316 9.13 -11.87 -15.28
C SER A 316 9.71 -10.54 -15.72
N ALA A 317 11.01 -10.48 -16.07
CA ALA A 317 11.63 -9.27 -16.60
C ALA A 317 10.99 -8.82 -17.93
N LEU A 318 10.75 -9.76 -18.86
CA LEU A 318 10.09 -9.51 -20.14
C LEU A 318 8.60 -9.15 -19.96
N ASP A 319 7.93 -9.64 -18.93
CA ASP A 319 6.55 -9.23 -18.58
C ASP A 319 6.51 -7.77 -18.08
N LEU A 320 7.53 -7.35 -17.36
CA LEU A 320 7.66 -5.98 -16.83
C LEU A 320 8.13 -4.98 -17.89
N TYR A 321 8.93 -5.43 -18.86
CA TYR A 321 9.57 -4.56 -19.83
C TYR A 321 8.60 -4.18 -20.96
N GLY A 322 7.85 -3.10 -20.75
CA GLY A 322 6.92 -2.55 -21.75
C GLY A 322 7.59 -1.66 -22.82
N GLY A 323 8.93 -1.49 -22.76
CA GLY A 323 9.71 -0.61 -23.66
C GLY A 323 10.75 0.20 -22.90
N PRO A 324 11.44 1.15 -23.57
CA PRO A 324 12.54 1.93 -23.00
C PRO A 324 12.14 2.75 -21.78
N VAL A 325 13.09 2.99 -20.87
CA VAL A 325 12.90 3.87 -19.70
C VAL A 325 12.59 5.29 -20.17
N LEU A 326 11.45 5.84 -19.74
CA LEU A 326 10.98 7.19 -20.08
C LEU A 326 11.28 7.54 -21.56
N PRO A 327 10.62 6.93 -22.53
CA PRO A 327 11.01 6.99 -23.96
C PRO A 327 11.15 8.40 -24.52
N LEU A 328 10.47 9.39 -23.96
CA LEU A 328 10.53 10.79 -24.37
C LEU A 328 11.64 11.60 -23.67
N SER A 329 12.36 10.99 -22.72
CA SER A 329 13.42 11.69 -21.99
C SER A 329 14.71 11.77 -22.81
N GLU A 330 15.31 12.94 -22.80
CA GLU A 330 16.64 13.24 -23.35
C GLU A 330 17.65 13.55 -22.23
N ALA A 331 17.25 13.43 -20.95
CA ALA A 331 18.14 13.67 -19.82
C ALA A 331 19.28 12.64 -19.79
N PRO A 332 20.56 13.06 -19.76
CA PRO A 332 21.71 12.16 -19.87
C PRO A 332 21.73 11.05 -18.84
N GLY A 333 21.34 11.35 -17.60
CA GLY A 333 21.24 10.33 -16.56
C GLY A 333 20.17 9.28 -16.87
N VAL A 334 19.03 9.67 -17.44
CA VAL A 334 17.98 8.74 -17.86
C VAL A 334 18.41 7.91 -19.06
N LEU A 335 19.09 8.52 -20.04
CA LEU A 335 19.67 7.81 -21.18
C LEU A 335 20.69 6.75 -20.73
N HIS A 336 21.50 7.06 -19.71
CA HIS A 336 22.43 6.11 -19.10
C HIS A 336 21.69 4.93 -18.45
N ILE A 337 20.63 5.18 -17.68
CA ILE A 337 19.82 4.13 -17.03
C ILE A 337 19.16 3.26 -18.12
N ARG A 338 18.58 3.90 -19.15
CA ARG A 338 17.96 3.22 -20.31
C ARG A 338 18.94 2.26 -20.97
N HIS A 339 20.14 2.76 -21.28
CA HIS A 339 21.19 1.95 -21.91
C HIS A 339 21.61 0.77 -21.01
N ARG A 340 21.85 1.02 -19.72
CA ARG A 340 22.21 -0.06 -18.79
C ARG A 340 21.17 -1.16 -18.70
N LEU A 341 19.89 -0.80 -18.63
CA LEU A 341 18.81 -1.79 -18.55
C LEU A 341 18.67 -2.57 -19.86
N SER A 342 18.77 -1.90 -21.03
CA SER A 342 18.66 -2.55 -22.34
C SER A 342 19.81 -3.52 -22.58
N VAL A 343 21.04 -3.16 -22.18
CA VAL A 343 22.20 -4.06 -22.26
C VAL A 343 22.01 -5.25 -21.32
N LEU A 344 21.57 -5.01 -20.08
CA LEU A 344 21.35 -6.10 -19.12
C LEU A 344 20.28 -7.09 -19.62
N LEU A 345 19.17 -6.58 -20.18
CA LEU A 345 18.11 -7.41 -20.77
C LEU A 345 18.66 -8.23 -21.95
N ARG A 346 19.34 -7.55 -22.90
CA ARG A 346 19.95 -8.18 -24.08
C ARG A 346 20.88 -9.32 -23.70
N GLU A 347 21.88 -9.02 -22.86
CA GLU A 347 22.88 -10.01 -22.47
C GLU A 347 22.28 -11.16 -21.68
N SER A 348 21.34 -10.89 -20.78
CA SER A 348 20.64 -11.95 -20.05
C SER A 348 19.85 -12.90 -20.98
N VAL A 349 19.20 -12.37 -22.01
CA VAL A 349 18.43 -13.18 -22.95
C VAL A 349 19.33 -13.92 -23.93
N LEU A 350 20.45 -13.33 -24.35
CA LEU A 350 21.38 -13.97 -25.26
C LEU A 350 22.20 -15.08 -24.62
N SER A 351 22.61 -14.92 -23.35
CA SER A 351 23.46 -15.91 -22.67
C SER A 351 22.70 -17.20 -22.33
N ASP A 352 21.54 -17.07 -21.74
CA ASP A 352 20.81 -18.21 -21.16
C ASP A 352 19.29 -18.22 -21.46
N GLY A 353 18.83 -17.38 -22.38
CA GLY A 353 17.41 -17.30 -22.73
C GLY A 353 16.92 -18.53 -23.48
N SER A 354 15.72 -18.97 -23.10
CA SER A 354 14.97 -19.98 -23.88
C SER A 354 14.52 -19.42 -25.23
N GLY A 355 14.21 -20.29 -26.17
CA GLY A 355 13.67 -19.87 -27.48
C GLY A 355 12.42 -18.98 -27.37
N GLN A 356 11.58 -19.22 -26.36
CA GLN A 356 10.40 -18.42 -26.11
C GLN A 356 10.75 -17.02 -25.57
N GLU A 357 11.75 -16.89 -24.69
CA GLU A 357 12.21 -15.60 -24.17
C GLU A 357 12.91 -14.77 -25.26
N LEU A 358 13.74 -15.41 -26.09
CA LEU A 358 14.34 -14.82 -27.28
C LEU A 358 13.28 -14.32 -28.26
N TRP A 359 12.24 -15.12 -28.51
CA TRP A 359 11.12 -14.69 -29.34
C TRP A 359 10.40 -13.48 -28.78
N ARG A 360 10.12 -13.44 -27.45
CA ARG A 360 9.49 -12.30 -26.78
C ARG A 360 10.37 -11.05 -26.86
N TYR A 361 11.66 -11.18 -26.61
CA TYR A 361 12.63 -10.10 -26.74
C TYR A 361 12.60 -9.49 -28.15
N LEU A 362 12.60 -10.31 -29.19
CA LEU A 362 12.57 -9.88 -30.59
C LEU A 362 11.22 -9.25 -31.03
N GLN A 363 10.20 -9.27 -30.20
CA GLN A 363 8.95 -8.51 -30.45
C GLN A 363 9.04 -7.06 -29.96
N LEU A 364 10.07 -6.70 -29.19
CA LEU A 364 10.28 -5.33 -28.74
C LEU A 364 10.69 -4.45 -29.92
N PRO A 365 10.11 -3.23 -30.10
CA PRO A 365 10.41 -2.38 -31.26
C PRO A 365 11.89 -2.01 -31.38
N GLU A 366 12.58 -1.78 -30.27
CA GLU A 366 13.99 -1.40 -30.22
C GLU A 366 14.96 -2.52 -30.58
N THR A 367 14.51 -3.78 -30.61
CA THR A 367 15.34 -4.92 -30.95
C THR A 367 15.28 -5.33 -32.43
N ALA A 368 14.64 -4.50 -33.25
CA ALA A 368 14.37 -4.81 -34.67
C ALA A 368 15.63 -5.14 -35.49
N GLY A 369 16.78 -4.57 -35.12
CA GLY A 369 18.08 -4.79 -35.80
C GLY A 369 19.05 -5.67 -35.03
N ASP A 370 18.61 -6.40 -33.99
CA ASP A 370 19.51 -7.26 -33.21
C ASP A 370 19.71 -8.63 -33.90
N GLU A 371 20.66 -8.68 -34.85
CA GLU A 371 20.98 -9.86 -35.60
C GLU A 371 21.46 -11.02 -34.72
N ASP A 372 22.27 -10.74 -33.67
CA ASP A 372 22.75 -11.77 -32.75
C ASP A 372 21.60 -12.49 -32.03
N ALA A 373 20.59 -11.70 -31.62
CA ALA A 373 19.39 -12.28 -30.98
C ALA A 373 18.58 -13.11 -31.99
N VAL A 374 18.48 -12.68 -33.24
CA VAL A 374 17.83 -13.44 -34.30
C VAL A 374 18.55 -14.77 -34.55
N TYR A 375 19.89 -14.76 -34.74
CA TYR A 375 20.67 -15.98 -34.92
C TYR A 375 20.60 -16.92 -33.73
N THR A 376 20.64 -16.38 -32.51
CA THR A 376 20.52 -17.17 -31.29
C THR A 376 19.13 -17.79 -31.18
N ALA A 377 18.07 -17.06 -31.48
CA ALA A 377 16.69 -17.57 -31.50
C ALA A 377 16.51 -18.68 -32.56
N LEU A 378 17.07 -18.52 -33.75
CA LEU A 378 17.04 -19.54 -34.81
C LEU A 378 17.76 -20.84 -34.43
N ARG A 379 18.77 -20.74 -33.56
CA ARG A 379 19.48 -21.94 -33.04
C ARG A 379 18.74 -22.63 -31.92
N THR A 380 17.95 -21.88 -31.13
CA THR A 380 17.32 -22.37 -29.90
C THR A 380 15.86 -22.81 -30.15
N LEU A 381 15.16 -22.17 -31.09
CA LEU A 381 13.78 -22.55 -31.44
C LEU A 381 13.71 -23.84 -32.19
N PRO A 382 12.68 -24.72 -31.94
CA PRO A 382 12.44 -25.92 -32.69
C PRO A 382 12.31 -25.63 -34.19
N ALA A 383 12.79 -26.57 -35.03
CA ALA A 383 12.84 -26.41 -36.49
C ALA A 383 11.46 -26.20 -37.13
N ASP A 384 10.43 -26.77 -36.53
CA ASP A 384 9.02 -26.75 -36.96
C ASP A 384 8.19 -25.64 -36.27
N SER A 385 8.81 -24.80 -35.42
CA SER A 385 8.06 -23.79 -34.70
C SER A 385 7.61 -22.65 -35.60
N PRO A 386 6.38 -22.13 -35.43
CA PRO A 386 5.88 -20.95 -36.15
C PRO A 386 6.73 -19.72 -35.93
N GLN A 387 7.30 -19.56 -34.72
CA GLN A 387 8.19 -18.45 -34.35
C GLN A 387 9.46 -18.45 -35.21
N ARG A 388 10.06 -19.63 -35.41
CA ARG A 388 11.23 -19.77 -36.27
C ARG A 388 10.90 -19.37 -37.73
N ALA A 389 9.78 -19.84 -38.26
CA ALA A 389 9.33 -19.49 -39.62
C ALA A 389 9.13 -17.97 -39.75
N ALA A 390 8.54 -17.32 -38.76
CA ALA A 390 8.36 -15.86 -38.74
C ALA A 390 9.69 -15.09 -38.73
N LEU A 391 10.70 -15.56 -37.98
CA LEU A 391 12.04 -14.95 -37.97
C LEU A 391 12.73 -15.07 -39.31
N VAL A 392 12.68 -16.24 -39.94
CA VAL A 392 13.25 -16.44 -41.30
C VAL A 392 12.59 -15.51 -42.31
N ALA A 393 11.27 -15.37 -42.28
CA ALA A 393 10.54 -14.47 -43.17
C ALA A 393 10.91 -12.98 -42.93
N ARG A 394 11.25 -12.60 -41.70
CA ARG A 394 11.71 -11.24 -41.33
C ARG A 394 13.10 -10.94 -41.88
N MET A 395 14.01 -11.91 -41.94
CA MET A 395 15.37 -11.76 -42.46
C MET A 395 15.42 -11.61 -43.99
N GLN A 396 14.35 -11.97 -44.70
CA GLN A 396 14.27 -11.92 -46.17
C GLN A 396 13.70 -10.55 -46.69
N ARG A 397 13.39 -9.65 -45.77
CA ARG A 397 12.92 -8.28 -46.09
C ARG A 397 14.06 -7.28 -45.94
#